data_36f56782f470d427b39342311d47d708
#
_entry.id   36f56782f470d427b39342311d47d708
#
_cell.length_a   1.000
_cell.length_b   1.000
_cell.length_c   1.000
_cell.angle_alpha   90.00
_cell.angle_beta   90.00
_cell.angle_gamma   90.00
#
_symmetry.space_group_name_H-M   'P 1'
#
loop_
_entity.id
_entity.type
_entity.pdbx_description
1 polymer ?
#
loop_
_entity_poly.entity_id
_entity_poly.type
_entity_poly.pdbx_seq_one_letter_code
_entity_poly.pdbx_strand_id
1 'polypeptide(L)'
;MKTQSAKAKGRRLQQWVRDQLIEHLMVNEEDVESRSMGASGEDLIMARDARRKFPYSIECKNVEKVNVWDAYEQAKENCNGYEPIVVMKKNRKQPLVVIDAEYFISLCSKLGYNAK
;
A
#
# COMPACT_ATOMS: atom_id res chain seq x y z
N MET A 1 -5.78 25.23 3.98
CA MET A 1 -5.80 24.95 2.55
C MET A 1 -6.01 23.48 2.31
N LYS A 2 -6.95 23.17 1.43
CA LYS A 2 -7.31 21.78 1.15
C LYS A 2 -6.15 20.97 0.61
N THR A 3 -5.32 21.56 -0.24
CA THR A 3 -4.21 20.84 -0.85
C THR A 3 -3.21 20.36 0.19
N GLN A 4 -2.86 21.24 1.12
CA GLN A 4 -1.92 20.86 2.17
C GLN A 4 -2.52 19.82 3.11
N SER A 5 -3.78 19.97 3.43
CA SER A 5 -4.49 19.02 4.26
C SER A 5 -4.53 17.64 3.60
N ALA A 6 -4.84 17.62 2.30
CA ALA A 6 -4.89 16.38 1.56
C ALA A 6 -3.51 15.71 1.50
N LYS A 7 -2.47 16.51 1.27
CA LYS A 7 -1.10 15.97 1.25
C LYS A 7 -0.70 15.42 2.60
N ALA A 8 -1.08 16.12 3.67
CA ALA A 8 -0.76 15.67 5.03
C ALA A 8 -1.46 14.35 5.34
N LYS A 9 -2.73 14.22 4.94
CA LYS A 9 -3.47 12.98 5.15
C LYS A 9 -2.84 11.83 4.37
N GLY A 10 -2.44 12.08 3.14
CA GLY A 10 -1.78 11.06 2.33
C GLY A 10 -0.47 10.61 2.95
N ARG A 11 0.33 11.58 3.40
CA ARG A 11 1.61 11.26 4.03
C ARG A 11 1.41 10.45 5.31
N ARG A 12 0.41 10.80 6.11
CA ARG A 12 0.15 10.05 7.33
C ARG A 12 -0.20 8.60 7.03
N LEU A 13 -1.00 8.36 5.99
CA LEU A 13 -1.33 7.00 5.63
C LEU A 13 -0.11 6.24 5.14
N GLN A 14 0.73 6.87 4.32
CA GLN A 14 1.96 6.24 3.86
C GLN A 14 2.87 5.89 5.04
N GLN A 15 3.00 6.78 6.00
CA GLN A 15 3.79 6.51 7.19
C GLN A 15 3.19 5.39 8.02
N TRP A 16 1.88 5.35 8.13
CA TRP A 16 1.21 4.28 8.85
C TRP A 16 1.51 2.92 8.22
N VAL A 17 1.42 2.83 6.88
CA VAL A 17 1.72 1.58 6.20
C VAL A 17 3.18 1.18 6.43
N ARG A 18 4.09 2.15 6.31
CA ARG A 18 5.50 1.90 6.58
C ARG A 18 5.70 1.31 7.97
N ASP A 19 5.07 1.91 8.97
CA ASP A 19 5.19 1.45 10.34
C ASP A 19 4.66 0.03 10.51
N GLN A 20 3.59 -0.32 9.82
CA GLN A 20 3.04 -1.67 9.87
C GLN A 20 4.01 -2.69 9.29
N LEU A 21 4.69 -2.35 8.19
CA LEU A 21 5.66 -3.25 7.59
C LEU A 21 6.83 -3.49 8.54
N ILE A 22 7.29 -2.44 9.19
CA ILE A 22 8.39 -2.54 10.15
C ILE A 22 7.97 -3.39 11.34
N GLU A 23 6.79 -3.12 11.87
CA GLU A 23 6.34 -3.78 13.08
C GLU A 23 6.01 -5.25 12.86
N HIS A 24 5.30 -5.56 11.79
CA HIS A 24 4.77 -6.92 11.60
C HIS A 24 5.67 -7.81 10.75
N LEU A 25 6.43 -7.23 9.84
CA LEU A 25 7.27 -8.01 8.95
C LEU A 25 8.75 -7.84 9.19
N MET A 26 9.10 -7.05 10.20
CA MET A 26 10.50 -6.84 10.57
C MET A 26 11.32 -6.25 9.44
N VAL A 27 10.68 -5.40 8.64
CA VAL A 27 11.39 -4.66 7.60
C VAL A 27 12.26 -3.60 8.28
N ASN A 28 13.50 -3.44 7.80
CA ASN A 28 14.37 -2.41 8.34
C ASN A 28 13.85 -1.03 7.97
N GLU A 29 13.97 -0.08 8.90
CA GLU A 29 13.51 1.28 8.67
C GLU A 29 14.12 1.90 7.43
N GLU A 30 15.40 1.61 7.18
CA GLU A 30 16.12 2.20 6.03
C GLU A 30 15.72 1.57 4.71
N ASP A 31 14.99 0.46 4.74
CA ASP A 31 14.63 -0.26 3.52
C ASP A 31 13.27 0.13 2.97
N VAL A 32 12.55 0.99 3.66
CA VAL A 32 11.24 1.45 3.19
C VAL A 32 11.06 2.92 3.51
N GLU A 33 10.65 3.69 2.51
CA GLU A 33 10.44 5.12 2.74
C GLU A 33 9.25 5.60 1.95
N SER A 34 8.59 6.62 2.49
CA SER A 34 7.45 7.25 1.86
C SER A 34 7.92 8.12 0.71
N ARG A 35 7.31 7.95 -0.46
CA ARG A 35 7.63 8.80 -1.60
C ARG A 35 7.04 10.19 -1.37
N SER A 36 7.75 11.21 -1.84
CA SER A 36 7.25 12.58 -1.74
C SER A 36 5.89 12.72 -2.41
N MET A 37 5.00 13.46 -1.76
CA MET A 37 3.68 13.68 -2.31
C MET A 37 3.78 14.40 -3.65
N GLY A 38 3.03 13.89 -4.63
CA GLY A 38 3.05 14.46 -5.97
C GLY A 38 4.10 13.87 -6.89
N ALA A 39 5.03 13.08 -6.37
CA ALA A 39 5.98 12.37 -7.21
C ALA A 39 5.29 11.19 -7.88
N SER A 40 5.75 10.82 -9.07
CA SER A 40 5.18 9.68 -9.77
C SER A 40 5.77 8.38 -9.23
N GLY A 41 5.05 7.28 -9.47
CA GLY A 41 5.49 5.97 -9.03
C GLY A 41 4.72 5.51 -7.81
N GLU A 42 5.14 4.37 -7.26
CA GLU A 42 4.48 3.83 -6.06
C GLU A 42 4.70 4.75 -4.86
N ASP A 43 3.78 4.68 -3.92
CA ASP A 43 3.81 5.58 -2.77
C ASP A 43 4.84 5.21 -1.72
N LEU A 44 5.26 3.96 -1.69
CA LEU A 44 6.35 3.53 -0.81
C LEU A 44 7.47 2.97 -1.64
N ILE A 45 8.68 3.46 -1.38
CA ILE A 45 9.89 3.00 -2.07
C ILE A 45 10.54 1.95 -1.18
N MET A 46 10.75 0.77 -1.73
CA MET A 46 11.29 -0.33 -0.94
C MET A 46 12.55 -0.91 -1.54
N ALA A 47 13.54 -1.16 -0.67
CA ALA A 47 14.77 -1.83 -1.06
C ALA A 47 14.51 -3.33 -1.23
N ARG A 48 15.52 -4.03 -1.74
CA ARG A 48 15.38 -5.44 -2.09
C ARG A 48 14.89 -6.31 -0.94
N ASP A 49 15.45 -6.13 0.25
CA ASP A 49 15.05 -6.96 1.39
C ASP A 49 13.60 -6.72 1.78
N ALA A 50 13.15 -5.47 1.73
CA ALA A 50 11.75 -5.16 2.01
C ALA A 50 10.86 -5.79 0.96
N ARG A 51 11.28 -5.76 -0.32
CA ARG A 51 10.51 -6.38 -1.41
C ARG A 51 10.35 -7.88 -1.21
N ARG A 52 11.38 -8.54 -0.68
CA ARG A 52 11.26 -9.97 -0.42
C ARG A 52 10.24 -10.28 0.65
N LYS A 53 10.16 -9.41 1.66
CA LYS A 53 9.20 -9.61 2.73
C LYS A 53 7.81 -9.18 2.35
N PHE A 54 7.69 -8.20 1.46
CA PHE A 54 6.40 -7.65 1.07
C PHE A 54 6.47 -7.27 -0.41
N PRO A 55 6.26 -8.21 -1.32
CA PRO A 55 6.48 -8.00 -2.76
C PRO A 55 5.29 -7.31 -3.44
N TYR A 56 4.89 -6.17 -2.90
CA TYR A 56 3.71 -5.45 -3.38
C TYR A 56 4.06 -4.00 -3.68
N SER A 57 3.40 -3.47 -4.70
CA SER A 57 3.50 -2.06 -5.03
C SER A 57 2.31 -1.36 -4.40
N ILE A 58 2.56 -0.37 -3.58
CA ILE A 58 1.55 0.21 -2.71
C ILE A 58 1.11 1.59 -3.19
N GLU A 59 -0.19 1.75 -3.38
CA GLU A 59 -0.83 3.02 -3.63
C GLU A 59 -1.67 3.36 -2.42
N CYS A 60 -1.54 4.58 -1.88
CA CYS A 60 -2.27 4.99 -0.68
C CYS A 60 -3.28 6.07 -1.04
N LYS A 61 -4.51 5.91 -0.57
CA LYS A 61 -5.58 6.89 -0.78
C LYS A 61 -6.24 7.19 0.55
N ASN A 62 -6.04 8.40 1.05
CA ASN A 62 -6.64 8.84 2.31
C ASN A 62 -7.57 10.02 2.02
N VAL A 63 -8.76 9.72 1.50
CA VAL A 63 -9.75 10.73 1.10
C VAL A 63 -11.13 10.21 1.45
N GLU A 64 -12.11 11.14 1.52
CA GLU A 64 -13.45 10.76 1.93
C GLU A 64 -14.19 9.94 0.89
N LYS A 65 -13.92 10.18 -0.39
CA LYS A 65 -14.54 9.41 -1.47
C LYS A 65 -13.44 8.87 -2.36
N VAL A 66 -13.27 7.56 -2.32
CA VAL A 66 -12.27 6.89 -3.12
C VAL A 66 -12.96 6.24 -4.32
N ASN A 67 -12.50 6.57 -5.52
CA ASN A 67 -12.88 5.77 -6.68
C ASN A 67 -11.95 4.58 -6.67
N VAL A 68 -12.44 3.45 -6.17
CA VAL A 68 -11.61 2.28 -5.91
C VAL A 68 -11.01 1.73 -7.19
N TRP A 69 -11.81 1.65 -8.25
CA TRP A 69 -11.33 1.10 -9.52
C TRP A 69 -10.25 1.98 -10.15
N ASP A 70 -10.44 3.29 -10.11
CA ASP A 70 -9.43 4.21 -10.63
C ASP A 70 -8.13 4.11 -9.81
N ALA A 71 -8.28 4.02 -8.49
CA ALA A 71 -7.10 3.90 -7.63
C ALA A 71 -6.34 2.62 -7.93
N TYR A 72 -7.05 1.52 -8.14
CA TYR A 72 -6.40 0.26 -8.45
C TYR A 72 -5.70 0.31 -9.81
N GLU A 73 -6.32 0.94 -10.82
CA GLU A 73 -5.66 1.10 -12.11
C GLU A 73 -4.40 1.93 -12.00
N GLN A 74 -4.42 2.96 -11.17
CA GLN A 74 -3.23 3.76 -10.92
C GLN A 74 -2.13 2.92 -10.27
N ALA A 75 -2.51 2.07 -9.31
CA ALA A 75 -1.56 1.17 -8.67
C ALA A 75 -0.94 0.23 -9.69
N LYS A 76 -1.73 -0.29 -10.62
CA LYS A 76 -1.24 -1.17 -11.68
C LYS A 76 -0.24 -0.45 -12.58
N GLU A 77 -0.52 0.80 -12.93
CA GLU A 77 0.38 1.55 -13.78
C GLU A 77 1.74 1.77 -13.14
N ASN A 78 1.77 1.85 -11.82
CA ASN A 78 2.99 2.16 -11.08
C ASN A 78 3.66 0.93 -10.48
N CYS A 79 3.19 -0.28 -10.79
CA CYS A 79 3.56 -1.44 -9.98
C CYS A 79 4.93 -2.04 -10.27
N ASN A 80 5.53 -1.72 -11.41
CA ASN A 80 6.91 -2.13 -11.69
C ASN A 80 7.14 -3.64 -11.54
N GLY A 81 6.16 -4.44 -11.92
CA GLY A 81 6.30 -5.89 -11.85
C GLY A 81 5.92 -6.52 -10.53
N TYR A 82 5.63 -5.72 -9.52
CA TYR A 82 5.14 -6.23 -8.24
C TYR A 82 3.61 -6.19 -8.24
N GLU A 83 3.01 -7.01 -7.39
CA GLU A 83 1.55 -7.05 -7.33
C GLU A 83 1.01 -5.73 -6.79
N PRO A 84 0.10 -5.05 -7.51
CA PRO A 84 -0.41 -3.76 -7.05
C PRO A 84 -1.45 -3.95 -5.95
N ILE A 85 -1.41 -3.07 -4.96
CA ILE A 85 -2.45 -3.01 -3.94
C ILE A 85 -2.75 -1.54 -3.64
N VAL A 86 -3.97 -1.30 -3.16
CA VAL A 86 -4.36 0.03 -2.71
C VAL A 86 -4.67 -0.05 -1.23
N VAL A 87 -4.01 0.78 -0.44
CA VAL A 87 -4.37 0.97 0.96
C VAL A 87 -5.22 2.22 1.01
N MET A 88 -6.46 2.08 1.46
CA MET A 88 -7.39 3.21 1.44
C MET A 88 -7.94 3.47 2.83
N LYS A 89 -8.22 4.73 3.08
CA LYS A 89 -8.74 5.17 4.35
C LYS A 89 -9.56 6.43 4.16
N LYS A 90 -10.56 6.62 5.00
CA LYS A 90 -11.23 7.91 5.13
C LYS A 90 -11.36 8.23 6.60
N ASN A 91 -11.82 9.45 6.90
CA ASN A 91 -11.88 9.91 8.28
C ASN A 91 -12.66 8.95 9.16
N ARG A 92 -12.11 8.64 10.32
CA ARG A 92 -12.73 7.80 11.34
C ARG A 92 -12.92 6.35 10.93
N LYS A 93 -12.25 5.91 9.85
CA LYS A 93 -12.33 4.51 9.42
C LYS A 93 -10.95 3.90 9.44
N GLN A 94 -10.90 2.60 9.68
CA GLN A 94 -9.65 1.85 9.66
C GLN A 94 -9.16 1.70 8.22
N PRO A 95 -7.85 1.70 8.02
CA PRO A 95 -7.33 1.45 6.68
C PRO A 95 -7.73 0.07 6.18
N LEU A 96 -8.04 -0.01 4.91
CA LEU A 96 -8.37 -1.27 4.25
C LEU A 96 -7.44 -1.46 3.07
N VAL A 97 -7.29 -2.70 2.61
CA VAL A 97 -6.50 -2.97 1.42
C VAL A 97 -7.39 -3.51 0.32
N VAL A 98 -7.15 -3.05 -0.91
CA VAL A 98 -7.80 -3.56 -2.10
C VAL A 98 -6.77 -4.33 -2.89
N ILE A 99 -7.08 -5.57 -3.20
CA ILE A 99 -6.15 -6.47 -3.86
C ILE A 99 -6.95 -7.35 -4.83
N ASP A 100 -6.30 -7.78 -5.92
CA ASP A 100 -6.95 -8.65 -6.89
C ASP A 100 -7.48 -9.92 -6.21
N ALA A 101 -8.73 -10.24 -6.49
CA ALA A 101 -9.39 -11.34 -5.79
C ALA A 101 -8.75 -12.70 -6.08
N GLU A 102 -8.46 -12.96 -7.34
CA GLU A 102 -7.84 -14.23 -7.72
C GLU A 102 -6.45 -14.35 -7.11
N TYR A 103 -5.68 -13.27 -7.16
CA TYR A 103 -4.36 -13.25 -6.55
C TYR A 103 -4.46 -13.55 -5.05
N PHE A 104 -5.38 -12.91 -4.36
CA PHE A 104 -5.53 -13.09 -2.92
C PHE A 104 -5.85 -14.54 -2.57
N ILE A 105 -6.78 -15.13 -3.31
CA ILE A 105 -7.17 -16.53 -3.06
C ILE A 105 -6.00 -17.45 -3.33
N SER A 106 -5.27 -17.19 -4.41
CA SER A 106 -4.07 -17.95 -4.77
C SER A 106 -3.00 -17.83 -3.68
N LEU A 107 -2.84 -16.63 -3.13
CA LEU A 107 -1.89 -16.40 -2.06
C LEU A 107 -2.23 -17.24 -0.83
N CYS A 108 -3.51 -17.30 -0.47
CA CYS A 108 -3.95 -18.11 0.66
C CYS A 108 -3.58 -19.58 0.47
N SER A 109 -3.70 -20.07 -0.76
CA SER A 109 -3.29 -21.44 -1.08
C SER A 109 -1.80 -21.64 -0.84
N LYS A 110 -0.99 -20.68 -1.26
CA LYS A 110 0.47 -20.78 -1.09
C LYS A 110 0.89 -20.70 0.36
N LEU A 111 0.14 -19.98 1.19
CA LEU A 111 0.47 -19.85 2.60
C LEU A 111 0.06 -21.09 3.40
N GLY A 112 -0.57 -22.06 2.75
CA GLY A 112 -0.90 -23.30 3.41
C GLY A 112 -2.02 -23.20 4.42
N TYR A 113 -2.96 -22.29 4.23
CA TYR A 113 -4.14 -22.23 5.05
C TYR A 113 -4.94 -23.50 4.81
N ASN A 114 -4.96 -24.37 5.79
CA ASN A 114 -5.66 -25.62 5.68
C ASN A 114 -6.89 -25.63 6.52
N ALA A 115 -8.00 -25.93 5.88
CA ALA A 115 -9.22 -26.19 6.63
C ALA A 115 -9.16 -27.65 7.05
N LYS A 116 -8.86 -27.87 8.25
CA LYS A 116 -8.80 -29.24 8.75
C LYS A 116 -10.09 -29.58 9.43
#